data_be0d06465ab0ceecf718f327d4e1e2a9
#
_entry.id   be0d06465ab0ceecf718f327d4e1e2a9
#
_cell.length_a   1.000
_cell.length_b   1.000
_cell.length_c   1.000
_cell.angle_alpha   90.00
_cell.angle_beta   90.00
_cell.angle_gamma   90.00
#
_symmetry.space_group_name_H-M   'P 1'
#
loop_
_entity.id
_entity.type
_entity.pdbx_description
1 polymer ?
#
loop_
_entity_poly.entity_id
_entity_poly.type
_entity_poly.pdbx_seq_one_letter_code
_entity_poly.pdbx_strand_id
1 'polypeptide(L)'
;MITFDQASLRYGERLALDSVSWHMNEGECVVFLGPSGAGKTTILRLITHEAQPTMGSVTVGTFTGGRLARAHRALLRRTLGIVYEDFRLLNDRTVFENVALPVRVAGKFADEDVTPRVVFALEEVGLQQKQDAFPAELSAGEKQKAAIARAIVNRPAVVLADEPTGALEKKSAGEVLTLLRRIHSEGAALLLVTTRHEVAEALPARVLRIEDGRIVEGDLGMPALPAGAAPWSIEALGWSPTDGEAGDAPVVPGEPGAGRKG
;
A
#
# COMPACT_ATOMS: atom_id res chain seq x y z
N MET A 1 -10.15 3.69 8.60
CA MET A 1 -9.03 2.80 8.22
C MET A 1 -7.67 3.52 8.13
N ILE A 2 -7.53 4.61 7.36
CA ILE A 2 -6.32 5.44 7.35
C ILE A 2 -6.68 6.84 7.83
N THR A 3 -5.92 7.39 8.78
CA THR A 3 -6.16 8.74 9.32
C THR A 3 -4.85 9.50 9.42
N PHE A 4 -4.83 10.70 8.87
CA PHE A 4 -3.79 11.70 9.09
C PHE A 4 -4.36 12.78 9.99
N ASP A 5 -3.66 13.11 11.06
CA ASP A 5 -4.02 14.16 12.00
C ASP A 5 -2.88 15.16 12.10
N GLN A 6 -3.05 16.32 11.46
CA GLN A 6 -2.08 17.41 11.39
C GLN A 6 -0.66 16.91 11.01
N ALA A 7 -0.59 15.91 10.12
CA ALA A 7 0.67 15.25 9.79
C ALA A 7 1.56 16.15 8.93
N SER A 8 2.77 16.42 9.41
CA SER A 8 3.81 17.15 8.68
C SER A 8 5.04 16.28 8.53
N LEU A 9 5.77 16.43 7.42
CA LEU A 9 7.03 15.74 7.19
C LEU A 9 8.05 16.65 6.51
N ARG A 10 9.25 16.70 7.11
CA ARG A 10 10.42 17.38 6.55
C ARG A 10 11.49 16.40 6.10
N TYR A 11 12.10 16.68 4.95
CA TYR A 11 13.34 16.06 4.49
C TYR A 11 14.44 17.14 4.54
N GLY A 12 15.25 17.14 5.59
CA GLY A 12 16.17 18.25 5.86
C GLY A 12 15.39 19.56 6.05
N GLU A 13 15.71 20.57 5.23
CA GLU A 13 15.00 21.86 5.28
C GLU A 13 13.70 21.88 4.47
N ARG A 14 13.51 20.94 3.55
CA ARG A 14 12.32 20.88 2.69
C ARG A 14 11.13 20.33 3.45
N LEU A 15 10.08 21.12 3.58
CA LEU A 15 8.78 20.69 4.08
C LEU A 15 8.05 19.96 2.92
N ALA A 16 7.87 18.65 3.06
CA ALA A 16 7.24 17.81 2.03
C ALA A 16 5.73 17.65 2.25
N LEU A 17 5.27 17.69 3.52
CA LEU A 17 3.87 17.76 3.90
C LEU A 17 3.73 18.74 5.06
N ASP A 18 2.66 19.55 5.06
CA ASP A 18 2.40 20.59 6.02
C ASP A 18 0.98 20.48 6.58
N SER A 19 0.90 20.02 7.84
CA SER A 19 -0.34 19.93 8.64
C SER A 19 -1.51 19.24 7.89
N VAL A 20 -1.21 18.14 7.19
CA VAL A 20 -2.19 17.41 6.39
C VAL A 20 -3.12 16.61 7.31
N SER A 21 -4.43 16.84 7.17
CA SER A 21 -5.47 16.08 7.87
C SER A 21 -6.49 15.55 6.88
N TRP A 22 -6.69 14.24 6.88
CA TRP A 22 -7.69 13.54 6.06
C TRP A 22 -7.90 12.13 6.59
N HIS A 23 -8.97 11.49 6.16
CA HIS A 23 -9.25 10.09 6.51
C HIS A 23 -9.73 9.31 5.29
N MET A 24 -9.58 8.00 5.35
CA MET A 24 -10.06 7.03 4.39
C MET A 24 -10.74 5.88 5.12
N ASN A 25 -11.96 5.56 4.73
CA ASN A 25 -12.73 4.44 5.26
C ASN A 25 -12.35 3.11 4.56
N GLU A 26 -12.81 2.01 5.14
CA GLU A 26 -12.70 0.70 4.49
C GLU A 26 -13.51 0.67 3.20
N GLY A 27 -12.98 0.01 2.18
CA GLY A 27 -13.62 -0.08 0.86
C GLY A 27 -13.73 1.25 0.10
N GLU A 28 -13.14 2.34 0.59
CA GLU A 28 -13.17 3.64 -0.09
C GLU A 28 -12.13 3.71 -1.21
N CYS A 29 -12.46 4.45 -2.28
CA CYS A 29 -11.49 4.83 -3.31
C CYS A 29 -11.13 6.31 -3.15
N VAL A 30 -9.84 6.60 -2.95
CA VAL A 30 -9.32 7.97 -2.78
C VAL A 30 -8.20 8.21 -3.79
N VAL A 31 -8.24 9.36 -4.46
CA VAL A 31 -7.20 9.81 -5.38
C VAL A 31 -6.60 11.12 -4.90
N PHE A 32 -5.29 11.14 -4.68
CA PHE A 32 -4.54 12.38 -4.52
C PHE A 32 -4.07 12.87 -5.87
N LEU A 33 -4.57 14.03 -6.28
CA LEU A 33 -4.23 14.69 -7.53
C LEU A 33 -3.40 15.95 -7.25
N GLY A 34 -2.31 16.12 -7.96
CA GLY A 34 -1.48 17.33 -7.81
C GLY A 34 -0.21 17.28 -8.64
N PRO A 35 0.52 18.39 -8.78
CA PRO A 35 1.74 18.47 -9.59
C PRO A 35 2.86 17.56 -9.04
N SER A 36 3.87 17.34 -9.87
CA SER A 36 5.08 16.63 -9.41
C SER A 36 5.72 17.39 -8.25
N GLY A 37 6.16 16.67 -7.23
CA GLY A 37 6.76 17.28 -6.04
C GLY A 37 5.79 17.82 -5.00
N ALA A 38 4.47 17.75 -5.21
CA ALA A 38 3.45 18.23 -4.26
C ALA A 38 3.36 17.45 -2.93
N GLY A 39 4.09 16.33 -2.77
CA GLY A 39 4.06 15.51 -1.55
C GLY A 39 3.29 14.20 -1.68
N LYS A 40 2.75 13.85 -2.86
CA LYS A 40 1.92 12.65 -3.10
C LYS A 40 2.60 11.35 -2.67
N THR A 41 3.79 11.06 -3.19
CA THR A 41 4.57 9.86 -2.79
C THR A 41 4.92 9.89 -1.29
N THR A 42 5.05 11.08 -0.69
CA THR A 42 5.30 11.21 0.75
C THR A 42 4.11 10.73 1.58
N ILE A 43 2.87 10.95 1.12
CA ILE A 43 1.67 10.38 1.75
C ILE A 43 1.78 8.85 1.79
N LEU A 44 2.11 8.21 0.66
CA LEU A 44 2.27 6.75 0.60
C LEU A 44 3.40 6.25 1.51
N ARG A 45 4.52 6.96 1.58
CA ARG A 45 5.64 6.62 2.47
C ARG A 45 5.29 6.72 3.95
N LEU A 46 4.41 7.64 4.32
CA LEU A 46 3.88 7.72 5.69
C LEU A 46 2.95 6.54 6.00
N ILE A 47 2.08 6.16 5.07
CA ILE A 47 1.17 5.01 5.21
C ILE A 47 1.96 3.70 5.32
N THR A 48 3.00 3.52 4.50
CA THR A 48 3.86 2.33 4.53
C THR A 48 4.89 2.34 5.67
N HIS A 49 4.91 3.39 6.48
CA HIS A 49 5.93 3.65 7.50
C HIS A 49 7.38 3.56 6.96
N GLU A 50 7.58 3.94 5.68
CA GLU A 50 8.92 4.19 5.13
C GLU A 50 9.47 5.53 5.63
N ALA A 51 8.58 6.48 5.88
CA ALA A 51 8.86 7.73 6.55
C ALA A 51 7.99 7.87 7.80
N GLN A 52 8.37 8.78 8.69
CA GLN A 52 7.61 9.11 9.90
C GLN A 52 7.27 10.59 9.90
N PRO A 53 6.08 10.98 10.36
CA PRO A 53 5.75 12.39 10.46
C PRO A 53 6.69 13.07 11.46
N THR A 54 7.11 14.30 11.14
CA THR A 54 7.89 15.16 12.06
C THR A 54 6.97 15.83 13.08
N MET A 55 5.70 16.05 12.73
CA MET A 55 4.63 16.56 13.61
C MET A 55 3.31 15.87 13.24
N GLY A 56 2.38 15.84 14.19
CA GLY A 56 1.10 15.17 14.01
C GLY A 56 1.23 13.65 14.04
N SER A 57 0.20 12.96 13.53
CA SER A 57 0.17 11.50 13.54
C SER A 57 -0.43 10.91 12.26
N VAL A 58 -0.06 9.65 11.98
CA VAL A 58 -0.64 8.83 10.91
C VAL A 58 -1.03 7.50 11.52
N THR A 59 -2.30 7.12 11.32
CA THR A 59 -2.85 5.85 11.77
C THR A 59 -3.24 5.02 10.56
N VAL A 60 -2.87 3.74 10.52
CA VAL A 60 -3.24 2.78 9.48
C VAL A 60 -3.75 1.52 10.14
N GLY A 61 -5.06 1.27 10.05
CA GLY A 61 -5.72 0.21 10.82
C GLY A 61 -5.54 0.43 12.31
N THR A 62 -4.93 -0.54 12.98
CA THR A 62 -4.58 -0.48 14.42
C THR A 62 -3.21 0.13 14.69
N PHE A 63 -2.44 0.43 13.64
CA PHE A 63 -1.09 0.98 13.78
C PHE A 63 -1.17 2.51 13.81
N THR A 64 -0.97 3.09 14.99
CA THR A 64 -0.94 4.55 15.18
C THR A 64 0.48 5.03 15.35
N GLY A 65 0.78 6.16 14.77
CA GLY A 65 1.98 6.95 14.70
C GLY A 65 3.13 6.67 15.67
N GLY A 66 4.30 7.22 15.39
CA GLY A 66 5.51 7.01 16.13
C GLY A 66 6.40 5.91 15.52
N ARG A 67 7.46 5.54 16.23
CA ARG A 67 8.45 4.58 15.76
C ARG A 67 7.92 3.16 15.91
N LEU A 68 7.20 2.66 14.90
CA LEU A 68 6.84 1.24 14.88
C LEU A 68 8.12 0.39 14.94
N ALA A 69 8.12 -0.62 15.80
CA ALA A 69 9.16 -1.64 15.83
C ALA A 69 9.28 -2.29 14.44
N ARG A 70 10.47 -2.79 14.09
CA ARG A 70 10.73 -3.39 12.77
C ARG A 70 9.73 -4.50 12.43
N ALA A 71 9.36 -5.32 13.41
CA ALA A 71 8.38 -6.38 13.27
C ALA A 71 6.98 -5.84 12.92
N HIS A 72 6.50 -4.81 13.61
CA HIS A 72 5.20 -4.18 13.35
C HIS A 72 5.14 -3.51 11.97
N ARG A 73 6.24 -2.88 11.51
CA ARG A 73 6.31 -2.35 10.14
C ARG A 73 6.23 -3.44 9.09
N ALA A 74 6.89 -4.57 9.33
CA ALA A 74 6.81 -5.72 8.42
C ALA A 74 5.38 -6.27 8.38
N LEU A 75 4.71 -6.34 9.53
CA LEU A 75 3.32 -6.80 9.63
C LEU A 75 2.37 -5.85 8.89
N LEU A 76 2.46 -4.55 9.13
CA LEU A 76 1.67 -3.55 8.40
C LEU A 76 1.84 -3.70 6.87
N ARG A 77 3.09 -3.77 6.38
CA ARG A 77 3.35 -3.88 4.94
C ARG A 77 2.79 -5.16 4.31
N ARG A 78 2.59 -6.22 5.10
CA ARG A 78 1.95 -7.46 4.64
C ARG A 78 0.43 -7.30 4.44
N THR A 79 -0.18 -6.28 5.04
CA THR A 79 -1.61 -5.97 4.89
C THR A 79 -1.89 -4.99 3.74
N LEU A 80 -0.85 -4.40 3.16
CA LEU A 80 -0.93 -3.42 2.09
C LEU A 80 -0.47 -4.04 0.76
N GLY A 81 -1.22 -3.81 -0.31
CA GLY A 81 -0.75 -4.01 -1.67
C GLY A 81 -0.12 -2.72 -2.18
N ILE A 82 1.09 -2.77 -2.73
CA ILE A 82 1.76 -1.56 -3.20
C ILE A 82 2.13 -1.71 -4.67
N VAL A 83 1.65 -0.77 -5.48
CA VAL A 83 1.95 -0.63 -6.91
C VAL A 83 2.79 0.62 -7.09
N TYR A 84 4.02 0.46 -7.59
CA TYR A 84 4.97 1.56 -7.80
C TYR A 84 4.98 2.02 -9.26
N GLU A 85 5.34 3.28 -9.49
CA GLU A 85 5.52 3.86 -10.82
C GLU A 85 6.59 3.13 -11.64
N ASP A 86 7.70 2.74 -10.98
CA ASP A 86 8.85 2.04 -11.58
C ASP A 86 8.74 0.50 -11.53
N PHE A 87 7.54 -0.02 -11.30
CA PHE A 87 7.17 -1.45 -11.20
C PHE A 87 7.87 -2.20 -10.06
N ARG A 88 9.12 -1.93 -9.77
CA ARG A 88 9.99 -2.59 -8.78
C ARG A 88 9.94 -4.12 -8.87
N LEU A 89 9.94 -4.64 -10.08
CA LEU A 89 10.09 -6.08 -10.30
C LEU A 89 11.55 -6.48 -10.12
N LEU A 90 11.76 -7.66 -9.56
CA LEU A 90 13.08 -8.28 -9.46
C LEU A 90 13.46 -8.83 -10.83
N ASN A 91 14.50 -8.25 -11.44
CA ASN A 91 14.90 -8.56 -12.82
C ASN A 91 15.52 -9.95 -12.99
N ASP A 92 16.04 -10.54 -11.89
CA ASP A 92 16.64 -11.87 -11.82
C ASP A 92 15.61 -12.96 -11.45
N ARG A 93 14.33 -12.61 -11.43
CA ARG A 93 13.20 -13.48 -11.07
C ARG A 93 12.14 -13.46 -12.15
N THR A 94 11.48 -14.60 -12.36
CA THR A 94 10.34 -14.71 -13.27
C THR A 94 9.15 -13.89 -12.76
N VAL A 95 8.13 -13.70 -13.59
CA VAL A 95 6.85 -13.11 -13.19
C VAL A 95 6.23 -13.89 -12.04
N PHE A 96 6.20 -15.23 -12.14
CA PHE A 96 5.71 -16.11 -11.07
C PHE A 96 6.45 -15.84 -9.75
N GLU A 97 7.78 -15.84 -9.77
CA GLU A 97 8.59 -15.63 -8.57
C GLU A 97 8.39 -14.24 -7.96
N ASN A 98 8.24 -13.19 -8.80
CA ASN A 98 7.92 -11.84 -8.35
C ASN A 98 6.58 -11.79 -7.60
N VAL A 99 5.56 -12.47 -8.12
CA VAL A 99 4.23 -12.52 -7.51
C VAL A 99 4.20 -13.45 -6.29
N ALA A 100 5.00 -14.52 -6.28
CA ALA A 100 5.11 -15.44 -5.14
C ALA A 100 5.82 -14.82 -3.91
N LEU A 101 6.69 -13.83 -4.13
CA LEU A 101 7.52 -13.25 -3.08
C LEU A 101 6.72 -12.74 -1.86
N PRO A 102 5.65 -11.92 -2.00
CA PRO A 102 4.86 -11.49 -0.85
C PRO A 102 4.19 -12.65 -0.11
N VAL A 103 3.77 -13.71 -0.80
CA VAL A 103 3.14 -14.89 -0.17
C VAL A 103 4.16 -15.59 0.73
N ARG A 104 5.36 -15.86 0.19
CA ARG A 104 6.44 -16.51 0.94
C ARG A 104 6.92 -15.66 2.13
N VAL A 105 7.09 -14.34 1.92
CA VAL A 105 7.53 -13.42 2.99
C VAL A 105 6.46 -13.28 4.07
N ALA A 106 5.19 -13.41 3.75
CA ALA A 106 4.11 -13.36 4.74
C ALA A 106 4.23 -14.49 5.76
N GLY A 107 4.71 -15.68 5.35
CA GLY A 107 4.90 -16.83 6.23
C GLY A 107 3.61 -17.39 6.86
N LYS A 108 2.45 -17.03 6.28
CA LYS A 108 1.11 -17.41 6.78
C LYS A 108 0.54 -18.63 6.06
N PHE A 109 1.13 -19.01 4.94
CA PHE A 109 0.61 -20.04 4.05
C PHE A 109 1.58 -21.20 3.96
N ALA A 110 1.07 -22.41 3.82
CA ALA A 110 1.88 -23.57 3.50
C ALA A 110 2.47 -23.42 2.08
N ASP A 111 3.60 -24.09 1.81
CA ASP A 111 4.26 -24.00 0.48
C ASP A 111 3.33 -24.48 -0.64
N GLU A 112 2.43 -25.41 -0.37
CA GLU A 112 1.41 -25.92 -1.30
C GLU A 112 0.36 -24.86 -1.70
N ASP A 113 0.13 -23.86 -0.86
CA ASP A 113 -0.82 -22.77 -1.12
C ASP A 113 -0.24 -21.66 -2.01
N VAL A 114 1.08 -21.58 -2.15
CA VAL A 114 1.74 -20.50 -2.90
C VAL A 114 1.35 -20.53 -4.36
N THR A 115 1.46 -21.69 -5.00
CA THR A 115 1.20 -21.81 -6.44
C THR A 115 -0.23 -21.47 -6.82
N PRO A 116 -1.29 -22.00 -6.18
CA PRO A 116 -2.67 -21.63 -6.49
C PRO A 116 -2.95 -20.14 -6.36
N ARG A 117 -2.39 -19.48 -5.34
CA ARG A 117 -2.54 -18.03 -5.12
C ARG A 117 -1.90 -17.20 -6.22
N VAL A 118 -0.68 -17.58 -6.62
CA VAL A 118 0.06 -16.89 -7.68
C VAL A 118 -0.65 -17.05 -9.01
N VAL A 119 -1.07 -18.28 -9.36
CA VAL A 119 -1.81 -18.54 -10.59
C VAL A 119 -3.08 -17.71 -10.62
N PHE A 120 -3.88 -17.71 -9.54
CA PHE A 120 -5.08 -16.89 -9.45
C PHE A 120 -4.77 -15.40 -9.66
N ALA A 121 -3.74 -14.85 -9.00
CA ALA A 121 -3.38 -13.44 -9.15
C ALA A 121 -2.92 -13.10 -10.58
N LEU A 122 -2.24 -14.05 -11.26
CA LEU A 122 -1.83 -13.87 -12.66
C LEU A 122 -3.03 -13.96 -13.63
N GLU A 123 -4.00 -14.80 -13.33
CA GLU A 123 -5.28 -14.86 -14.06
C GLU A 123 -6.04 -13.55 -13.97
N GLU A 124 -6.14 -12.99 -12.76
CA GLU A 124 -6.80 -11.70 -12.50
C GLU A 124 -6.23 -10.57 -13.36
N VAL A 125 -4.94 -10.57 -13.64
CA VAL A 125 -4.29 -9.53 -14.45
C VAL A 125 -4.07 -9.93 -15.92
N GLY A 126 -4.46 -11.16 -16.32
CA GLY A 126 -4.31 -11.68 -17.69
C GLY A 126 -2.87 -11.96 -18.09
N LEU A 127 -2.05 -12.47 -17.15
CA LEU A 127 -0.63 -12.80 -17.37
C LEU A 127 -0.28 -14.30 -17.20
N GLN A 128 -1.26 -15.19 -17.22
CA GLN A 128 -1.03 -16.64 -17.02
C GLN A 128 0.03 -17.21 -17.97
N GLN A 129 -0.01 -16.77 -19.25
CA GLN A 129 0.89 -17.26 -20.30
C GLN A 129 2.31 -16.65 -20.19
N LYS A 130 2.51 -15.72 -19.26
CA LYS A 130 3.79 -15.01 -19.04
C LYS A 130 4.41 -15.33 -17.69
N GLN A 131 3.93 -16.35 -16.99
CA GLN A 131 4.39 -16.67 -15.64
C GLN A 131 5.91 -16.99 -15.56
N ASP A 132 6.44 -17.62 -16.61
CA ASP A 132 7.86 -18.02 -16.68
C ASP A 132 8.75 -16.96 -17.33
N ALA A 133 8.18 -15.87 -17.86
CA ALA A 133 8.92 -14.78 -18.47
C ALA A 133 9.65 -13.95 -17.40
N PHE A 134 10.79 -13.38 -17.78
CA PHE A 134 11.50 -12.40 -16.97
C PHE A 134 10.98 -10.98 -17.24
N PRO A 135 11.14 -10.03 -16.29
CA PRO A 135 10.71 -8.65 -16.49
C PRO A 135 11.25 -7.99 -17.76
N ALA A 136 12.46 -8.34 -18.21
CA ALA A 136 13.05 -7.82 -19.43
C ALA A 136 12.27 -8.19 -20.71
N GLU A 137 11.50 -9.28 -20.69
CA GLU A 137 10.70 -9.80 -21.80
C GLU A 137 9.28 -9.22 -21.85
N LEU A 138 8.94 -8.37 -20.87
CA LEU A 138 7.61 -7.77 -20.74
C LEU A 138 7.57 -6.35 -21.28
N SER A 139 6.45 -6.00 -21.92
CA SER A 139 6.10 -4.61 -22.19
C SER A 139 5.88 -3.82 -20.89
N ALA A 140 5.88 -2.50 -20.92
CA ALA A 140 5.59 -1.66 -19.75
C ALA A 140 4.22 -1.97 -19.14
N GLY A 141 3.19 -2.19 -19.97
CA GLY A 141 1.85 -2.56 -19.51
C GLY A 141 1.83 -3.93 -18.82
N GLU A 142 2.55 -4.94 -19.34
CA GLU A 142 2.67 -6.25 -18.73
C GLU A 142 3.47 -6.19 -17.40
N LYS A 143 4.54 -5.38 -17.34
CA LYS A 143 5.26 -5.11 -16.08
C LYS A 143 4.36 -4.53 -15.02
N GLN A 144 3.51 -3.58 -15.39
CA GLN A 144 2.56 -2.97 -14.45
C GLN A 144 1.51 -3.98 -13.99
N LYS A 145 0.97 -4.80 -14.88
CA LYS A 145 0.06 -5.89 -14.53
C LYS A 145 0.73 -6.90 -13.58
N ALA A 146 1.99 -7.26 -13.81
CA ALA A 146 2.74 -8.13 -12.90
C ALA A 146 2.96 -7.48 -11.52
N ALA A 147 3.26 -6.16 -11.47
CA ALA A 147 3.36 -5.41 -10.23
C ALA A 147 2.02 -5.35 -9.47
N ILE A 148 0.89 -5.24 -10.19
CA ILE A 148 -0.46 -5.31 -9.61
C ILE A 148 -0.74 -6.72 -9.09
N ALA A 149 -0.47 -7.80 -9.85
CA ALA A 149 -0.63 -9.17 -9.39
C ALA A 149 0.14 -9.41 -8.09
N ARG A 150 1.40 -8.95 -8.02
CA ARG A 150 2.22 -8.99 -6.80
C ARG A 150 1.59 -8.23 -5.64
N ALA A 151 0.96 -7.10 -5.90
CA ALA A 151 0.32 -6.30 -4.88
C ALA A 151 -0.93 -6.98 -4.30
N ILE A 152 -1.72 -7.69 -5.14
CA ILE A 152 -3.02 -8.26 -4.74
C ILE A 152 -2.96 -9.74 -4.32
N VAL A 153 -1.85 -10.45 -4.54
CA VAL A 153 -1.73 -11.90 -4.30
C VAL A 153 -2.10 -12.32 -2.88
N ASN A 154 -1.86 -11.47 -1.90
CA ASN A 154 -2.22 -11.68 -0.49
C ASN A 154 -3.61 -11.13 -0.14
N ARG A 155 -4.39 -10.68 -1.12
CA ARG A 155 -5.69 -10.04 -0.90
C ARG A 155 -5.63 -8.93 0.16
N PRO A 156 -4.90 -7.84 -0.09
CA PRO A 156 -4.73 -6.77 0.88
C PRO A 156 -6.03 -5.99 1.08
N ALA A 157 -6.26 -5.48 2.30
CA ALA A 157 -7.40 -4.61 2.58
C ALA A 157 -7.30 -3.26 1.83
N VAL A 158 -6.07 -2.83 1.55
CA VAL A 158 -5.79 -1.56 0.84
C VAL A 158 -4.77 -1.80 -0.26
N VAL A 159 -5.05 -1.28 -1.45
CA VAL A 159 -4.09 -1.15 -2.54
C VAL A 159 -3.65 0.31 -2.64
N LEU A 160 -2.35 0.54 -2.51
CA LEU A 160 -1.69 1.83 -2.69
C LEU A 160 -1.07 1.87 -4.08
N ALA A 161 -1.35 2.89 -4.88
CA ALA A 161 -0.82 3.00 -6.24
C ALA A 161 -0.15 4.36 -6.46
N ASP A 162 1.16 4.35 -6.71
CA ASP A 162 1.96 5.54 -7.02
C ASP A 162 2.10 5.66 -8.54
N GLU A 163 1.46 6.67 -9.15
CA GLU A 163 1.45 6.95 -10.59
C GLU A 163 1.27 5.68 -11.46
N PRO A 164 0.24 4.84 -11.23
CA PRO A 164 0.16 3.49 -11.81
C PRO A 164 0.08 3.45 -13.33
N THR A 165 -0.08 4.60 -13.99
CA THR A 165 -0.17 4.72 -15.44
C THR A 165 0.88 5.69 -16.02
N GLY A 166 1.79 6.21 -15.19
CA GLY A 166 2.75 7.25 -15.57
C GLY A 166 3.66 6.85 -16.73
N ALA A 167 4.16 5.62 -16.71
CA ALA A 167 5.07 5.08 -17.72
C ALA A 167 4.36 4.34 -18.87
N LEU A 168 3.02 4.42 -18.98
CA LEU A 168 2.24 3.60 -19.91
C LEU A 168 1.66 4.40 -21.07
N GLU A 169 1.61 3.75 -22.25
CA GLU A 169 0.82 4.22 -23.37
C GLU A 169 -0.69 4.21 -23.05
N LYS A 170 -1.47 5.05 -23.74
CA LYS A 170 -2.90 5.26 -23.48
C LYS A 170 -3.72 3.97 -23.40
N LYS A 171 -3.47 3.00 -24.30
CA LYS A 171 -4.17 1.72 -24.31
C LYS A 171 -3.88 0.92 -23.01
N SER A 172 -2.60 0.71 -22.70
CA SER A 172 -2.17 -0.02 -21.51
C SER A 172 -2.59 0.70 -20.22
N ALA A 173 -2.58 2.03 -20.21
CA ALA A 173 -3.11 2.82 -19.10
C ALA A 173 -4.59 2.54 -18.85
N GLY A 174 -5.42 2.51 -19.92
CA GLY A 174 -6.84 2.16 -19.82
C GLY A 174 -7.09 0.75 -19.27
N GLU A 175 -6.28 -0.23 -19.70
CA GLU A 175 -6.35 -1.60 -19.18
C GLU A 175 -6.01 -1.67 -17.68
N VAL A 176 -4.96 -0.96 -17.25
CA VAL A 176 -4.56 -0.88 -15.83
C VAL A 176 -5.63 -0.19 -14.97
N LEU A 177 -6.23 0.90 -15.45
CA LEU A 177 -7.33 1.56 -14.73
C LEU A 177 -8.57 0.67 -14.62
N THR A 178 -8.89 -0.07 -15.67
CA THR A 178 -9.98 -1.04 -15.65
C THR A 178 -9.72 -2.14 -14.61
N LEU A 179 -8.49 -2.63 -14.54
CA LEU A 179 -8.07 -3.62 -13.55
C LEU A 179 -8.17 -3.07 -12.12
N LEU A 180 -7.65 -1.87 -11.85
CA LEU A 180 -7.74 -1.24 -10.53
C LEU A 180 -9.19 -0.98 -10.11
N ARG A 181 -10.06 -0.57 -11.05
CA ARG A 181 -11.50 -0.42 -10.81
C ARG A 181 -12.15 -1.75 -10.41
N ARG A 182 -11.80 -2.85 -11.09
CA ARG A 182 -12.31 -4.18 -10.76
C ARG A 182 -11.87 -4.61 -9.35
N ILE A 183 -10.58 -4.48 -9.02
CA ILE A 183 -10.04 -4.79 -7.70
C ILE A 183 -10.79 -4.00 -6.62
N HIS A 184 -11.06 -2.71 -6.87
CA HIS A 184 -11.85 -1.90 -5.96
C HIS A 184 -13.30 -2.38 -5.85
N SER A 185 -13.95 -2.71 -6.96
CA SER A 185 -15.34 -3.20 -6.94
C SER A 185 -15.50 -4.56 -6.25
N GLU A 186 -14.41 -5.33 -6.13
CA GLU A 186 -14.33 -6.57 -5.35
C GLU A 186 -14.12 -6.33 -3.85
N GLY A 187 -14.05 -5.07 -3.41
CA GLY A 187 -14.07 -4.65 -2.01
C GLY A 187 -12.74 -4.15 -1.45
N ALA A 188 -11.64 -4.18 -2.22
CA ALA A 188 -10.39 -3.59 -1.77
C ALA A 188 -10.50 -2.06 -1.71
N ALA A 189 -10.06 -1.44 -0.63
CA ALA A 189 -9.86 0.00 -0.61
C ALA A 189 -8.72 0.37 -1.57
N LEU A 190 -8.86 1.47 -2.31
CA LEU A 190 -7.88 1.92 -3.29
C LEU A 190 -7.44 3.35 -2.99
N LEU A 191 -6.17 3.53 -2.69
CA LEU A 191 -5.55 4.85 -2.60
C LEU A 191 -4.57 5.02 -3.75
N LEU A 192 -4.83 6.01 -4.59
CA LEU A 192 -4.02 6.29 -5.76
C LEU A 192 -3.48 7.70 -5.69
N VAL A 193 -2.23 7.90 -6.08
CA VAL A 193 -1.66 9.23 -6.26
C VAL A 193 -1.25 9.44 -7.71
N THR A 194 -1.57 10.60 -8.28
CA THR A 194 -1.30 10.88 -9.69
C THR A 194 -1.17 12.37 -9.99
N THR A 195 -0.50 12.69 -11.09
CA THR A 195 -0.47 14.02 -11.71
C THR A 195 -1.55 14.19 -12.79
N ARG A 196 -2.22 13.11 -13.19
CA ARG A 196 -3.10 13.04 -14.37
C ARG A 196 -4.57 13.09 -13.99
N HIS A 197 -5.29 14.12 -14.47
CA HIS A 197 -6.72 14.30 -14.23
C HIS A 197 -7.55 13.13 -14.78
N GLU A 198 -7.19 12.61 -15.96
CA GLU A 198 -7.94 11.51 -16.60
C GLU A 198 -7.94 10.23 -15.74
N VAL A 199 -6.92 10.06 -14.91
CA VAL A 199 -6.85 8.92 -13.98
C VAL A 199 -7.85 9.09 -12.84
N ALA A 200 -7.96 10.30 -12.30
CA ALA A 200 -8.93 10.60 -11.24
C ALA A 200 -10.38 10.47 -11.75
N GLU A 201 -10.66 10.93 -12.98
CA GLU A 201 -11.99 10.82 -13.60
C GLU A 201 -12.38 9.38 -13.96
N ALA A 202 -11.38 8.51 -14.21
CA ALA A 202 -11.61 7.13 -14.59
C ALA A 202 -12.04 6.23 -13.42
N LEU A 203 -11.92 6.67 -12.18
CA LEU A 203 -12.20 5.89 -10.97
C LEU A 203 -13.39 6.48 -10.19
N PRO A 204 -14.20 5.65 -9.50
CA PRO A 204 -15.26 6.12 -8.61
C PRO A 204 -14.64 6.59 -7.29
N ALA A 205 -13.84 7.66 -7.34
CA ALA A 205 -12.97 8.06 -6.25
C ALA A 205 -13.36 9.41 -5.65
N ARG A 206 -13.16 9.55 -4.35
CA ARG A 206 -13.05 10.86 -3.71
C ARG A 206 -11.68 11.46 -4.03
N VAL A 207 -11.68 12.63 -4.67
CA VAL A 207 -10.45 13.29 -5.12
C VAL A 207 -10.03 14.34 -4.09
N LEU A 208 -8.77 14.28 -3.68
CA LEU A 208 -8.11 15.26 -2.83
C LEU A 208 -7.00 15.93 -3.64
N ARG A 209 -7.07 17.24 -3.79
CA ARG A 209 -6.01 18.02 -4.46
C ARG A 209 -4.93 18.39 -3.47
N ILE A 210 -3.68 18.12 -3.84
CA ILE A 210 -2.51 18.44 -3.03
C ILE A 210 -1.56 19.33 -3.82
N GLU A 211 -1.16 20.45 -3.21
CA GLU A 211 -0.18 21.41 -3.73
C GLU A 211 0.73 21.84 -2.59
N ASP A 212 2.04 21.92 -2.85
CA ASP A 212 3.06 22.35 -1.89
C ASP A 212 2.95 21.69 -0.50
N GLY A 213 2.63 20.41 -0.49
CA GLY A 213 2.51 19.62 0.74
C GLY A 213 1.22 19.83 1.53
N ARG A 214 0.23 20.58 1.00
CA ARG A 214 -1.06 20.84 1.64
C ARG A 214 -2.22 20.32 0.81
N ILE A 215 -3.28 19.87 1.44
CA ILE A 215 -4.54 19.62 0.76
C ILE A 215 -5.21 20.98 0.56
N VAL A 216 -5.36 21.38 -0.72
CA VAL A 216 -5.90 22.70 -1.10
C VAL A 216 -7.38 22.62 -1.46
N GLU A 217 -7.87 21.44 -1.84
CA GLU A 217 -9.26 21.20 -2.19
C GLU A 217 -9.62 19.78 -1.77
N GLY A 218 -10.69 19.62 -1.04
CA GLY A 218 -11.23 18.33 -0.62
C GLY A 218 -12.62 18.13 -1.19
N ASP A 219 -12.89 16.87 -1.47
CA ASP A 219 -14.18 16.33 -1.84
C ASP A 219 -14.84 16.92 -3.10
N LEU A 220 -14.45 16.40 -4.25
CA LEU A 220 -15.25 16.46 -5.48
C LEU A 220 -16.27 15.30 -5.50
N GLY A 221 -16.80 14.98 -4.33
CA GLY A 221 -17.96 14.17 -3.97
C GLY A 221 -18.51 13.20 -5.00
N MET A 222 -18.07 11.93 -4.92
CA MET A 222 -18.92 10.80 -5.30
C MET A 222 -19.27 10.02 -4.04
N PRO A 223 -20.52 9.55 -3.85
CA PRO A 223 -20.93 8.85 -2.65
C PRO A 223 -20.11 7.55 -2.48
N ALA A 224 -19.69 7.25 -1.26
CA ALA A 224 -19.13 5.99 -0.88
C ALA A 224 -20.04 4.84 -1.35
N LEU A 225 -19.45 3.79 -1.95
CA LEU A 225 -20.18 2.56 -2.24
C LEU A 225 -20.78 2.02 -0.94
N PRO A 226 -22.00 1.46 -0.94
CA PRO A 226 -22.64 0.94 0.26
C PRO A 226 -21.74 -0.11 0.91
N ALA A 227 -21.50 0.06 2.22
CA ALA A 227 -20.85 -0.94 3.05
C ALA A 227 -21.67 -2.24 3.00
N GLY A 228 -21.12 -3.28 2.40
CA GLY A 228 -21.84 -4.56 2.32
C GLY A 228 -21.17 -5.65 1.49
N ALA A 229 -20.09 -5.37 0.81
CA ALA A 229 -19.39 -6.37 0.00
C ALA A 229 -17.94 -6.53 0.48
N ALA A 230 -17.72 -7.01 1.70
CA ALA A 230 -16.37 -7.20 2.24
C ALA A 230 -15.96 -8.67 2.31
N PRO A 231 -15.21 -9.17 1.30
CA PRO A 231 -14.31 -10.30 1.54
C PRO A 231 -12.90 -9.86 1.94
N TRP A 232 -12.64 -8.56 2.11
CA TRP A 232 -11.28 -7.98 2.21
C TRP A 232 -10.99 -7.32 3.57
N SER A 233 -11.66 -7.71 4.67
CA SER A 233 -11.38 -7.18 6.00
C SER A 233 -10.06 -7.76 6.56
N ILE A 234 -9.40 -6.98 7.43
CA ILE A 234 -8.18 -7.43 8.15
C ILE A 234 -8.44 -8.74 8.91
N GLU A 235 -9.67 -8.95 9.37
CA GLU A 235 -10.14 -10.16 10.05
C GLU A 235 -10.24 -11.38 9.10
N ALA A 236 -10.59 -11.17 7.83
CA ALA A 236 -10.60 -12.24 6.81
C ALA A 236 -9.19 -12.78 6.51
N LEU A 237 -8.14 -12.03 6.88
CA LEU A 237 -6.75 -12.48 6.82
C LEU A 237 -6.33 -13.32 8.03
N GLY A 238 -7.26 -13.65 8.95
CA GLY A 238 -6.98 -14.44 10.15
C GLY A 238 -6.06 -13.73 11.14
N TRP A 239 -6.08 -12.41 11.17
CA TRP A 239 -5.32 -11.60 12.12
C TRP A 239 -6.27 -11.03 13.20
N SER A 240 -5.96 -11.32 14.47
CA SER A 240 -6.57 -10.69 15.63
C SER A 240 -5.54 -9.76 16.30
N PRO A 241 -5.94 -8.58 16.80
CA PRO A 241 -5.05 -7.69 17.56
C PRO A 241 -4.37 -8.35 18.75
N THR A 242 -4.91 -9.46 19.23
CA THR A 242 -4.39 -10.25 20.36
C THR A 242 -3.23 -11.18 20.00
N ASP A 243 -2.96 -11.42 18.72
CA ASP A 243 -1.89 -12.34 18.30
C ASP A 243 -0.47 -11.75 18.46
N GLY A 244 -0.34 -10.49 18.88
CA GLY A 244 0.92 -9.77 19.09
C GLY A 244 1.38 -9.61 20.53
N GLU A 245 0.57 -9.99 21.52
CA GLU A 245 0.89 -9.77 22.96
C GLU A 245 1.52 -10.98 23.68
N ALA A 246 1.65 -12.14 23.02
CA ALA A 246 2.25 -13.33 23.61
C ALA A 246 3.60 -13.66 22.97
N GLY A 247 4.63 -12.89 23.24
CA GLY A 247 5.97 -13.18 22.78
C GLY A 247 7.02 -12.27 23.40
N ASP A 248 7.53 -12.66 24.57
CA ASP A 248 8.80 -12.31 25.19
C ASP A 248 9.30 -10.85 25.06
N ALA A 249 9.02 -10.07 26.11
CA ALA A 249 9.91 -8.98 26.48
C ALA A 249 11.28 -9.59 26.83
N PRO A 250 12.40 -9.15 26.21
CA PRO A 250 13.71 -9.60 26.61
C PRO A 250 13.96 -9.14 28.07
N VAL A 251 14.17 -10.13 28.95
CA VAL A 251 14.65 -9.88 30.31
C VAL A 251 16.00 -9.17 30.19
N VAL A 252 16.05 -7.92 30.59
CA VAL A 252 17.29 -7.17 30.77
C VAL A 252 18.03 -7.79 31.95
N PRO A 253 19.26 -8.32 31.81
CA PRO A 253 20.03 -8.79 32.96
C PRO A 253 20.29 -7.62 33.90
N GLY A 254 19.93 -7.79 35.17
CA GLY A 254 20.11 -6.78 36.20
C GLY A 254 21.58 -6.39 36.36
N GLU A 255 21.79 -5.09 36.53
CA GLU A 255 23.08 -4.54 36.97
C GLU A 255 23.49 -5.14 38.34
N PRO A 256 24.76 -5.48 38.55
CA PRO A 256 25.21 -5.97 39.84
C PRO A 256 25.22 -4.81 40.85
N GLY A 257 24.46 -5.02 41.94
CA GLY A 257 24.32 -4.08 43.03
C GLY A 257 25.65 -3.61 43.61
N ALA A 258 25.79 -2.32 43.73
CA ALA A 258 26.86 -1.65 44.47
C ALA A 258 26.84 -2.05 45.94
N GLY A 259 27.95 -2.64 46.41
CA GLY A 259 28.14 -3.02 47.78
C GLY A 259 28.07 -1.86 48.73
N ARG A 260 27.28 -1.97 49.76
CA ARG A 260 27.39 -1.18 50.98
C ARG A 260 28.52 -1.74 51.84
N LYS A 261 29.56 -0.94 52.01
CA LYS A 261 30.44 -1.05 53.17
C LYS A 261 29.81 -0.28 54.34
N GLY A 262 29.84 -0.88 55.48
CA GLY A 262 29.53 -0.30 56.76
C GLY A 262 29.64 -1.37 57.79
#